data_4c370d4ba9dec60a9340e19e4ec92664
#
_entry.id   4c370d4ba9dec60a9340e19e4ec92664
#
_cell.length_a   1.000
_cell.length_b   1.000
_cell.length_c   1.000
_cell.angle_alpha   90.00
_cell.angle_beta   90.00
_cell.angle_gamma   90.00
#
_symmetry.space_group_name_H-M   'P 1'
#
loop_
_entity.id
_entity.type
_entity.pdbx_description
1 polymer ?
#
loop_
_entity_poly.entity_id
_entity_poly.type
_entity_poly.pdbx_seq_one_letter_code
_entity_poly.pdbx_strand_id
1 'polypeptide(L)'
;AQDKAEFIKMGVPDIFDYKKMKEKLQVRICDQEWNEERLADKVIMEHGDFAAYYAVNLEENGEGISSIPVTISLMNEWGVSVEQIQADAVAADRNRGVVLMNMKEIIKSMIFGEEPENLLNEKLDIETMREPMFCLTNAQKMNGASLLLQEDIRKQIGECLGSDYFVLPSSIHEVLIVPDNGLFEVPELNAMVKEVNETQVERQEQLSDKVQFCDGKTAVMENAERREARLEKE
;
A
#
# COMPACT_ATOMS: atom_id res chain seq x y z
N ALA A 1 24.92 21.66 2.53
CA ALA A 1 24.89 22.98 1.85
C ALA A 1 24.58 22.84 0.34
N GLN A 2 25.04 21.77 -0.29
CA GLN A 2 24.82 21.53 -1.75
C GLN A 2 23.36 21.18 -2.03
N ASP A 3 22.74 20.32 -1.20
CA ASP A 3 21.35 19.90 -1.31
C ASP A 3 20.36 21.09 -1.19
N LYS A 4 20.63 22.01 -0.27
CA LYS A 4 19.77 23.18 -0.05
C LYS A 4 19.64 24.09 -1.28
N ALA A 5 20.78 24.29 -1.97
CA ALA A 5 20.82 25.09 -3.20
C ALA A 5 20.11 24.41 -4.38
N GLU A 6 20.12 23.08 -4.39
CA GLU A 6 19.47 22.27 -5.41
C GLU A 6 17.94 22.33 -5.25
N PHE A 7 17.40 22.13 -4.05
CA PHE A 7 15.96 22.24 -3.78
C PHE A 7 15.41 23.65 -4.03
N ILE A 8 16.19 24.71 -3.75
CA ILE A 8 15.81 26.09 -4.10
C ILE A 8 15.71 26.25 -5.61
N LYS A 9 16.65 25.68 -6.37
CA LYS A 9 16.62 25.71 -7.85
C LYS A 9 15.44 24.91 -8.42
N MET A 10 15.02 23.84 -7.75
CA MET A 10 13.84 23.04 -8.10
C MET A 10 12.51 23.72 -7.73
N GLY A 11 12.51 24.92 -7.14
CA GLY A 11 11.32 25.67 -6.77
C GLY A 11 10.64 25.16 -5.49
N VAL A 12 11.33 24.40 -4.65
CA VAL A 12 10.79 23.85 -3.38
C VAL A 12 11.56 24.36 -2.16
N PRO A 13 11.61 25.69 -1.92
CA PRO A 13 12.40 26.26 -0.82
C PRO A 13 11.89 25.85 0.57
N ASP A 14 10.60 25.53 0.69
CA ASP A 14 9.95 25.18 1.95
C ASP A 14 10.16 23.71 2.36
N ILE A 15 10.85 22.90 1.54
CA ILE A 15 11.08 21.46 1.85
C ILE A 15 11.75 21.24 3.22
N PHE A 16 12.53 22.21 3.71
CA PHE A 16 13.21 22.14 5.01
C PHE A 16 12.33 22.56 6.19
N ASP A 17 11.11 23.04 5.96
CA ASP A 17 10.14 23.35 7.01
C ASP A 17 9.22 22.15 7.27
N TYR A 18 9.57 21.31 8.24
CA TYR A 18 8.79 20.13 8.57
C TYR A 18 7.31 20.42 8.86
N LYS A 19 7.00 21.55 9.51
CA LYS A 19 5.61 21.91 9.83
C LYS A 19 4.75 22.11 8.59
N LYS A 20 5.35 22.58 7.50
CA LYS A 20 4.68 22.72 6.20
C LYS A 20 4.61 21.39 5.44
N MET A 21 5.59 20.50 5.67
CA MET A 21 5.72 19.26 4.90
C MET A 21 4.95 18.09 5.52
N LYS A 22 4.75 18.04 6.83
CA LYS A 22 4.16 16.89 7.52
C LYS A 22 2.77 16.49 7.02
N GLU A 23 1.92 17.46 6.63
CA GLU A 23 0.58 17.19 6.08
C GLU A 23 0.61 16.70 4.62
N LYS A 24 1.75 16.89 3.95
CA LYS A 24 2.02 16.42 2.59
C LYS A 24 2.75 15.08 2.56
N LEU A 25 3.12 14.55 3.71
CA LEU A 25 3.74 13.22 3.80
C LEU A 25 2.79 12.14 3.31
N GLN A 26 3.35 11.13 2.69
CA GLN A 26 2.67 9.91 2.29
C GLN A 26 3.56 8.71 2.60
N VAL A 27 2.97 7.66 3.15
CA VAL A 27 3.61 6.35 3.24
C VAL A 27 3.66 5.74 1.84
N ARG A 28 4.82 5.25 1.46
CA ARG A 28 5.05 4.46 0.25
C ARG A 28 5.41 3.04 0.63
N ILE A 29 5.09 2.10 -0.21
CA ILE A 29 5.42 0.69 -0.03
C ILE A 29 6.25 0.19 -1.21
N CYS A 30 7.18 -0.71 -0.94
CA CYS A 30 7.90 -1.45 -1.98
C CYS A 30 8.31 -2.83 -1.46
N ASP A 31 8.62 -3.74 -2.37
CA ASP A 31 9.33 -4.97 -2.04
C ASP A 31 10.75 -4.62 -1.59
N GLN A 32 11.13 -5.07 -0.40
CA GLN A 32 12.40 -4.71 0.22
C GLN A 32 13.60 -5.25 -0.59
N GLU A 33 13.52 -6.49 -1.01
CA GLU A 33 14.58 -7.16 -1.77
C GLU A 33 14.79 -6.51 -3.14
N TRP A 34 13.70 -6.19 -3.86
CA TRP A 34 13.79 -5.56 -5.19
C TRP A 34 14.30 -4.12 -5.17
N ASN A 35 14.25 -3.46 -4.01
CA ASN A 35 14.54 -2.03 -3.88
C ASN A 35 15.68 -1.70 -2.92
N GLU A 36 16.50 -2.66 -2.52
CA GLU A 36 17.55 -2.50 -1.51
C GLU A 36 18.47 -1.28 -1.80
N GLU A 37 18.97 -1.17 -3.03
CA GLU A 37 19.83 -0.04 -3.42
C GLU A 37 19.09 1.30 -3.37
N ARG A 38 17.82 1.32 -3.79
CA ARG A 38 16.99 2.54 -3.80
C ARG A 38 16.66 3.01 -2.38
N LEU A 39 16.60 2.10 -1.43
CA LEU A 39 16.25 2.37 -0.04
C LEU A 39 17.44 2.81 0.81
N ALA A 40 18.68 2.66 0.37
CA ALA A 40 19.90 2.80 1.16
C ALA A 40 20.05 4.18 1.85
N ASP A 41 19.55 5.26 1.25
CA ASP A 41 19.59 6.62 1.81
C ASP A 41 18.24 7.13 2.32
N LYS A 42 17.20 6.29 2.30
CA LYS A 42 15.83 6.65 2.67
C LYS A 42 15.54 6.36 4.14
N VAL A 43 14.58 7.08 4.68
CA VAL A 43 13.95 6.72 5.95
C VAL A 43 12.99 5.56 5.67
N ILE A 44 13.23 4.41 6.27
CA ILE A 44 12.47 3.18 6.05
C ILE A 44 11.96 2.57 7.36
N MET A 45 10.92 1.74 7.23
CA MET A 45 10.45 0.83 8.25
C MET A 45 10.14 -0.53 7.62
N GLU A 46 10.71 -1.60 8.17
CA GLU A 46 10.56 -2.95 7.64
C GLU A 46 9.23 -3.59 8.05
N HIS A 47 8.59 -4.28 7.11
CA HIS A 47 7.32 -4.99 7.27
C HIS A 47 7.34 -6.34 6.54
N GLY A 48 8.14 -7.28 7.03
CA GLY A 48 8.28 -8.59 6.38
C GLY A 48 8.96 -8.49 5.02
N ASP A 49 8.28 -8.89 3.94
CA ASP A 49 8.80 -8.77 2.57
C ASP A 49 8.78 -7.32 2.04
N PHE A 50 8.08 -6.42 2.73
CA PHE A 50 7.92 -5.03 2.33
C PHE A 50 8.74 -4.08 3.19
N ALA A 51 9.02 -2.92 2.62
CA ALA A 51 9.48 -1.75 3.36
C ALA A 51 8.51 -0.59 3.13
N ALA A 52 8.17 0.11 4.23
CA ALA A 52 7.63 1.45 4.15
C ALA A 52 8.78 2.44 3.94
N TYR A 53 8.59 3.40 3.05
CA TYR A 53 9.39 4.60 2.97
C TYR A 53 8.45 5.80 2.82
N TYR A 54 8.96 7.01 2.89
CA TYR A 54 8.12 8.20 2.98
C TYR A 54 8.45 9.16 1.86
N ALA A 55 7.44 9.89 1.39
CA ALA A 55 7.62 10.95 0.40
C ALA A 55 6.78 12.18 0.77
N VAL A 56 7.26 13.35 0.41
CA VAL A 56 6.50 14.60 0.45
C VAL A 56 5.85 14.81 -0.91
N ASN A 57 4.54 14.86 -0.96
CA ASN A 57 3.80 15.20 -2.17
C ASN A 57 3.84 16.72 -2.38
N LEU A 58 4.34 17.19 -3.51
CA LEU A 58 4.51 18.62 -3.80
C LEU A 58 3.31 19.18 -4.54
N GLU A 59 2.96 18.57 -5.64
CA GLU A 59 1.86 18.96 -6.51
C GLU A 59 1.14 17.70 -7.00
N GLU A 60 -0.19 17.81 -7.08
CA GLU A 60 -1.06 16.83 -7.69
C GLU A 60 -1.65 17.48 -8.94
N ASN A 61 -1.42 16.87 -10.08
CA ASN A 61 -2.01 17.30 -11.34
C ASN A 61 -2.64 16.09 -12.04
N GLY A 62 -3.38 16.32 -13.12
CA GLY A 62 -4.07 15.22 -13.85
C GLY A 62 -3.14 14.16 -14.46
N GLU A 63 -1.82 14.35 -14.41
CA GLU A 63 -0.80 13.44 -14.93
C GLU A 63 -0.10 12.62 -13.82
N GLY A 64 -0.31 12.99 -12.53
CA GLY A 64 0.27 12.29 -11.39
C GLY A 64 0.61 13.18 -10.21
N ILE A 65 1.35 12.60 -9.25
CA ILE A 65 1.81 13.28 -8.04
C ILE A 65 3.33 13.48 -8.14
N SER A 66 3.75 14.74 -8.20
CA SER A 66 5.15 15.10 -8.02
C SER A 66 5.53 14.94 -6.55
N SER A 67 6.58 14.19 -6.24
CA SER A 67 6.96 13.92 -4.86
C SER A 67 8.47 13.83 -4.66
N ILE A 68 8.92 14.13 -3.44
CA ILE A 68 10.31 14.02 -3.01
C ILE A 68 10.40 12.95 -1.93
N PRO A 69 11.22 11.90 -2.11
CA PRO A 69 11.45 10.89 -1.08
C PRO A 69 12.15 11.51 0.15
N VAL A 70 11.72 11.08 1.34
CA VAL A 70 12.35 11.50 2.60
C VAL A 70 13.63 10.70 2.81
N THR A 71 14.75 11.39 2.70
CA THR A 71 16.07 10.82 2.96
C THR A 71 16.45 10.97 4.43
N ILE A 72 17.43 10.19 4.89
CA ILE A 72 18.04 10.32 6.23
C ILE A 72 18.60 11.74 6.40
N SER A 73 19.19 12.32 5.36
CA SER A 73 19.70 13.70 5.39
C SER A 73 18.58 14.71 5.63
N LEU A 74 17.46 14.58 4.91
CA LEU A 74 16.30 15.47 5.06
C LEU A 74 15.66 15.34 6.46
N MET A 75 15.52 14.12 6.97
CA MET A 75 15.04 13.85 8.33
C MET A 75 15.91 14.55 9.38
N ASN A 76 17.22 14.46 9.24
CA ASN A 76 18.18 15.12 10.14
C ASN A 76 18.06 16.65 10.09
N GLU A 77 17.87 17.24 8.92
CA GLU A 77 17.62 18.69 8.75
C GLU A 77 16.31 19.12 9.41
N TRP A 78 15.28 18.28 9.38
CA TRP A 78 14.01 18.50 10.06
C TRP A 78 14.12 18.37 11.59
N GLY A 79 15.12 17.62 12.09
CA GLY A 79 15.32 17.37 13.52
C GLY A 79 14.20 16.51 14.13
N VAL A 80 13.63 15.60 13.37
CA VAL A 80 12.55 14.67 13.78
C VAL A 80 13.02 13.23 13.75
N SER A 81 12.31 12.33 14.45
CA SER A 81 12.60 10.90 14.43
C SER A 81 11.84 10.18 13.33
N VAL A 82 12.24 8.93 13.05
CA VAL A 82 11.54 8.04 12.10
C VAL A 82 10.10 7.82 12.55
N GLU A 83 9.89 7.60 13.84
CA GLU A 83 8.55 7.36 14.42
C GLU A 83 7.64 8.58 14.26
N GLN A 84 8.19 9.79 14.37
CA GLN A 84 7.44 11.02 14.13
C GLN A 84 7.02 11.14 12.66
N ILE A 85 7.94 10.87 11.72
CA ILE A 85 7.65 10.88 10.29
C ILE A 85 6.57 9.85 9.97
N GLN A 86 6.69 8.63 10.52
CA GLN A 86 5.69 7.59 10.32
C GLN A 86 4.31 8.01 10.84
N ALA A 87 4.24 8.51 12.07
CA ALA A 87 2.97 8.91 12.67
C ALA A 87 2.28 10.01 11.85
N ASP A 88 3.04 11.03 11.43
CA ASP A 88 2.50 12.13 10.63
C ASP A 88 2.11 11.67 9.20
N ALA A 89 2.89 10.79 8.58
CA ALA A 89 2.57 10.23 7.27
C ALA A 89 1.31 9.35 7.31
N VAL A 90 1.17 8.49 8.32
CA VAL A 90 -0.04 7.66 8.52
C VAL A 90 -1.26 8.55 8.75
N ALA A 91 -1.14 9.62 9.56
CA ALA A 91 -2.22 10.56 9.78
C ALA A 91 -2.63 11.29 8.48
N ALA A 92 -1.66 11.70 7.68
CA ALA A 92 -1.91 12.33 6.38
C ALA A 92 -2.58 11.35 5.39
N ASP A 93 -2.17 10.07 5.38
CA ASP A 93 -2.80 9.04 4.53
C ASP A 93 -4.26 8.79 4.91
N ARG A 94 -4.58 8.77 6.21
CA ARG A 94 -5.97 8.65 6.67
C ARG A 94 -6.87 9.78 6.20
N ASN A 95 -6.34 10.99 6.11
CA ASN A 95 -7.06 12.14 5.57
C ASN A 95 -7.33 12.01 4.06
N ARG A 96 -6.55 11.19 3.33
CA ARG A 96 -6.80 10.86 1.92
C ARG A 96 -7.88 9.79 1.73
N GLY A 97 -8.37 9.21 2.84
CA GLY A 97 -9.40 8.18 2.85
C GLY A 97 -8.87 6.77 2.54
N VAL A 98 -9.57 5.78 3.06
CA VAL A 98 -9.30 4.36 2.82
C VAL A 98 -10.52 3.77 2.12
N VAL A 99 -10.30 3.03 1.05
CA VAL A 99 -11.38 2.48 0.23
C VAL A 99 -11.13 0.99 -0.01
N LEU A 100 -12.14 0.18 0.32
CA LEU A 100 -12.22 -1.24 -0.03
C LEU A 100 -13.43 -1.43 -0.95
N MET A 101 -13.21 -1.90 -2.18
CA MET A 101 -14.26 -2.04 -3.18
C MET A 101 -14.29 -3.46 -3.73
N ASN A 102 -15.46 -3.94 -4.12
CA ASN A 102 -15.57 -5.19 -4.86
C ASN A 102 -15.11 -5.00 -6.31
N MET A 103 -14.26 -5.92 -6.82
CA MET A 103 -13.72 -5.84 -8.18
C MET A 103 -14.79 -5.87 -9.27
N LYS A 104 -15.87 -6.64 -9.06
CA LYS A 104 -17.00 -6.67 -10.00
C LYS A 104 -17.68 -5.31 -10.12
N GLU A 105 -17.85 -4.61 -8.99
CA GLU A 105 -18.45 -3.27 -8.98
C GLU A 105 -17.51 -2.24 -9.63
N ILE A 106 -16.19 -2.36 -9.46
CA ILE A 106 -15.20 -1.54 -10.18
C ILE A 106 -15.34 -1.74 -11.69
N ILE A 107 -15.43 -2.98 -12.17
CA ILE A 107 -15.59 -3.28 -13.60
C ILE A 107 -16.92 -2.72 -14.13
N LYS A 108 -18.01 -2.87 -13.36
CA LYS A 108 -19.32 -2.27 -13.74
C LYS A 108 -19.23 -0.74 -13.80
N SER A 109 -18.53 -0.11 -12.86
CA SER A 109 -18.37 1.35 -12.83
C SER A 109 -17.67 1.89 -14.08
N MET A 110 -16.71 1.16 -14.62
CA MET A 110 -16.03 1.52 -15.87
C MET A 110 -16.98 1.50 -17.08
N ILE A 111 -18.02 0.66 -17.04
CA ILE A 111 -18.98 0.49 -18.13
C ILE A 111 -20.16 1.48 -17.98
N PHE A 112 -20.68 1.65 -16.77
CA PHE A 112 -21.94 2.34 -16.49
C PHE A 112 -21.75 3.71 -15.83
N GLY A 113 -20.52 4.03 -15.35
CA GLY A 113 -20.19 5.33 -14.73
C GLY A 113 -20.69 5.51 -13.29
N GLU A 114 -21.16 4.44 -12.64
CA GLU A 114 -21.54 4.46 -11.23
C GLU A 114 -20.30 4.24 -10.37
N GLU A 115 -20.10 5.03 -9.31
CA GLU A 115 -18.96 4.81 -8.41
C GLU A 115 -19.20 3.59 -7.51
N PRO A 116 -18.19 2.70 -7.35
CA PRO A 116 -18.30 1.54 -6.46
C PRO A 116 -18.40 1.99 -5.00
N GLU A 117 -19.19 1.25 -4.21
CA GLU A 117 -19.34 1.49 -2.79
C GLU A 117 -18.07 1.13 -2.00
N ASN A 118 -17.76 1.93 -0.98
CA ASN A 118 -16.69 1.62 -0.03
C ASN A 118 -17.22 0.67 1.05
N LEU A 119 -16.72 -0.56 1.04
CA LEU A 119 -17.19 -1.66 1.88
C LEU A 119 -16.50 -1.75 3.24
N LEU A 120 -15.50 -0.92 3.53
CA LEU A 120 -14.61 -1.10 4.68
C LEU A 120 -15.33 -1.07 6.05
N ASN A 121 -16.50 -0.43 6.15
CA ASN A 121 -17.27 -0.32 7.37
C ASN A 121 -18.54 -1.20 7.38
N GLU A 122 -18.67 -2.09 6.39
CA GLU A 122 -19.85 -2.94 6.22
C GLU A 122 -19.53 -4.40 6.49
N LYS A 123 -20.52 -5.14 6.98
CA LYS A 123 -20.45 -6.61 6.94
C LYS A 123 -20.94 -7.06 5.59
N LEU A 124 -20.05 -7.75 4.87
CA LEU A 124 -20.38 -8.25 3.55
C LEU A 124 -21.44 -9.37 3.64
N ASP A 125 -22.39 -9.32 2.74
CA ASP A 125 -23.40 -10.35 2.60
C ASP A 125 -22.86 -11.56 1.79
N ILE A 126 -23.65 -12.64 1.79
CA ILE A 126 -23.29 -13.88 1.10
C ILE A 126 -23.14 -13.68 -0.42
N GLU A 127 -23.89 -12.74 -1.01
CA GLU A 127 -23.85 -12.49 -2.44
C GLU A 127 -22.55 -11.78 -2.85
N THR A 128 -22.13 -10.78 -2.10
CA THR A 128 -20.86 -10.08 -2.27
C THR A 128 -19.67 -11.04 -2.08
N MET A 129 -19.78 -12.02 -1.18
CA MET A 129 -18.76 -13.03 -0.94
C MET A 129 -18.71 -14.16 -1.98
N ARG A 130 -19.65 -14.23 -2.93
CA ARG A 130 -19.59 -15.20 -4.04
C ARG A 130 -18.54 -14.86 -5.10
N GLU A 131 -18.21 -13.60 -5.25
CA GLU A 131 -17.15 -13.12 -6.14
C GLU A 131 -16.09 -12.41 -5.29
N PRO A 132 -15.25 -13.19 -4.58
CA PRO A 132 -14.49 -12.73 -3.42
C PRO A 132 -13.17 -12.07 -3.82
N MET A 133 -13.21 -11.04 -4.62
CA MET A 133 -12.02 -10.25 -4.94
C MET A 133 -12.33 -8.76 -4.70
N PHE A 134 -11.52 -8.16 -3.84
CA PHE A 134 -11.67 -6.77 -3.43
C PHE A 134 -10.40 -5.99 -3.73
N CYS A 135 -10.52 -4.71 -3.91
CA CYS A 135 -9.42 -3.78 -4.13
C CYS A 135 -9.29 -2.84 -2.93
N LEU A 136 -8.14 -2.83 -2.28
CA LEU A 136 -7.78 -1.87 -1.24
C LEU A 136 -6.93 -0.76 -1.86
N THR A 137 -7.37 0.48 -1.71
CA THR A 137 -6.66 1.67 -2.15
C THR A 137 -7.08 2.90 -1.35
N ASN A 138 -6.58 4.09 -1.68
CA ASN A 138 -7.07 5.36 -1.16
C ASN A 138 -8.06 6.04 -2.15
N ALA A 139 -8.73 7.11 -1.71
CA ALA A 139 -9.70 7.81 -2.56
C ALA A 139 -9.07 8.44 -3.83
N GLN A 140 -7.77 8.71 -3.82
CA GLN A 140 -7.03 9.24 -4.97
C GLN A 140 -6.58 8.13 -5.94
N LYS A 141 -6.66 6.86 -5.54
CA LYS A 141 -6.17 5.69 -6.29
C LYS A 141 -4.68 5.79 -6.68
N MET A 142 -3.90 6.46 -5.83
CA MET A 142 -2.47 6.69 -6.05
C MET A 142 -1.66 6.32 -4.81
N ASN A 143 -0.75 5.35 -4.97
CA ASN A 143 0.10 4.80 -3.91
C ASN A 143 -0.69 4.26 -2.69
N GLY A 144 -1.91 3.80 -2.92
CA GLY A 144 -2.81 3.32 -1.87
C GLY A 144 -2.46 1.96 -1.30
N ALA A 145 -1.59 1.18 -1.97
CA ALA A 145 -1.13 -0.12 -1.47
C ALA A 145 -0.44 -0.03 -0.09
N SER A 146 0.14 1.12 0.25
CA SER A 146 0.78 1.37 1.55
C SER A 146 -0.18 1.27 2.74
N LEU A 147 -1.49 1.41 2.53
CA LEU A 147 -2.52 1.22 3.55
C LEU A 147 -2.50 -0.20 4.13
N LEU A 148 -2.02 -1.18 3.36
CA LEU A 148 -1.80 -2.55 3.82
C LEU A 148 -0.85 -2.64 5.03
N LEU A 149 0.09 -1.70 5.19
CA LEU A 149 1.05 -1.71 6.28
C LEU A 149 0.44 -1.28 7.62
N GLN A 150 -0.76 -0.70 7.63
CA GLN A 150 -1.46 -0.26 8.84
C GLN A 150 -2.25 -1.43 9.44
N GLU A 151 -1.92 -1.80 10.68
CA GLU A 151 -2.52 -2.94 11.38
C GLU A 151 -4.04 -2.80 11.56
N ASP A 152 -4.51 -1.61 11.90
CA ASP A 152 -5.93 -1.32 12.08
C ASP A 152 -6.73 -1.44 10.78
N ILE A 153 -6.15 -1.09 9.63
CA ILE A 153 -6.77 -1.31 8.31
C ILE A 153 -6.87 -2.81 8.02
N ARG A 154 -5.80 -3.58 8.26
CA ARG A 154 -5.85 -5.03 8.08
C ARG A 154 -6.89 -5.68 8.97
N LYS A 155 -7.03 -5.21 10.20
CA LYS A 155 -8.05 -5.68 11.14
C LYS A 155 -9.47 -5.36 10.65
N GLN A 156 -9.71 -4.14 10.18
CA GLN A 156 -11.01 -3.74 9.60
C GLN A 156 -11.37 -4.59 8.39
N ILE A 157 -10.41 -4.92 7.53
CA ILE A 157 -10.63 -5.83 6.40
C ILE A 157 -11.06 -7.21 6.90
N GLY A 158 -10.34 -7.79 7.88
CA GLY A 158 -10.71 -9.08 8.48
C GLY A 158 -12.10 -9.07 9.12
N GLU A 159 -12.48 -8.00 9.81
CA GLU A 159 -13.81 -7.82 10.39
C GLU A 159 -14.91 -7.70 9.32
N CYS A 160 -14.62 -6.99 8.23
CA CYS A 160 -15.52 -6.83 7.08
C CYS A 160 -15.76 -8.17 6.38
N LEU A 161 -14.68 -8.92 6.08
CA LEU A 161 -14.76 -10.22 5.42
C LEU A 161 -15.27 -11.34 6.35
N GLY A 162 -15.05 -11.23 7.66
CA GLY A 162 -15.35 -12.27 8.64
C GLY A 162 -14.43 -13.50 8.54
N SER A 163 -13.29 -13.40 7.88
CA SER A 163 -12.33 -14.47 7.61
C SER A 163 -10.90 -13.96 7.54
N ASP A 164 -9.96 -14.90 7.55
CA ASP A 164 -8.59 -14.68 7.07
C ASP A 164 -8.62 -14.38 5.57
N TYR A 165 -7.53 -13.82 5.04
CA TYR A 165 -7.49 -13.44 3.63
C TYR A 165 -6.07 -13.41 3.06
N PHE A 166 -6.00 -13.51 1.74
CA PHE A 166 -4.78 -13.30 0.97
C PHE A 166 -4.72 -11.88 0.42
N VAL A 167 -3.49 -11.37 0.28
CA VAL A 167 -3.19 -10.09 -0.37
C VAL A 167 -2.34 -10.37 -1.60
N LEU A 168 -2.79 -9.89 -2.75
CA LEU A 168 -2.10 -9.97 -4.03
C LEU A 168 -1.47 -8.61 -4.34
N PRO A 169 -0.15 -8.45 -4.12
CA PRO A 169 0.50 -7.14 -4.15
C PRO A 169 1.12 -6.81 -5.52
N SER A 170 0.32 -6.79 -6.59
CA SER A 170 0.83 -6.52 -7.94
C SER A 170 1.21 -5.06 -8.17
N SER A 171 0.49 -4.10 -7.57
CA SER A 171 0.67 -2.66 -7.81
C SER A 171 1.03 -1.89 -6.53
N ILE A 172 1.80 -0.79 -6.67
CA ILE A 172 2.00 0.17 -5.58
C ILE A 172 0.77 1.06 -5.35
N HIS A 173 -0.18 1.09 -6.29
CA HIS A 173 -1.37 1.93 -6.22
C HIS A 173 -2.51 1.27 -5.46
N GLU A 174 -2.66 -0.04 -5.60
CA GLU A 174 -3.68 -0.85 -4.93
C GLU A 174 -3.18 -2.27 -4.71
N VAL A 175 -3.81 -2.95 -3.76
CA VAL A 175 -3.66 -4.40 -3.60
C VAL A 175 -5.00 -5.10 -3.70
N LEU A 176 -5.00 -6.33 -4.23
CA LEU A 176 -6.19 -7.15 -4.24
C LEU A 176 -6.26 -7.97 -2.95
N ILE A 177 -7.47 -8.10 -2.43
CA ILE A 177 -7.80 -8.85 -1.22
C ILE A 177 -8.71 -10.01 -1.63
N VAL A 178 -8.34 -11.22 -1.24
CA VAL A 178 -9.08 -12.45 -1.53
C VAL A 178 -9.32 -13.19 -0.21
N PRO A 179 -10.58 -13.38 0.23
CA PRO A 179 -10.87 -14.16 1.43
C PRO A 179 -10.30 -15.58 1.35
N ASP A 180 -9.77 -16.09 2.45
CA ASP A 180 -9.36 -17.47 2.59
C ASP A 180 -10.60 -18.36 2.86
N ASN A 181 -11.23 -18.78 1.78
CA ASN A 181 -12.46 -19.59 1.80
C ASN A 181 -12.28 -20.93 1.07
N GLY A 182 -11.03 -21.30 0.74
CA GLY A 182 -10.69 -22.54 0.06
C GLY A 182 -11.00 -22.56 -1.44
N LEU A 183 -11.28 -21.41 -2.05
CA LEU A 183 -11.50 -21.32 -3.52
C LEU A 183 -10.19 -21.27 -4.31
N PHE A 184 -9.11 -20.80 -3.69
CA PHE A 184 -7.81 -20.64 -4.34
C PHE A 184 -6.71 -21.24 -3.47
N GLU A 185 -5.76 -21.89 -4.14
CA GLU A 185 -4.50 -22.34 -3.53
C GLU A 185 -3.40 -21.27 -3.70
N VAL A 186 -2.44 -21.22 -2.77
CA VAL A 186 -1.35 -20.20 -2.82
C VAL A 186 -0.57 -20.22 -4.13
N PRO A 187 -0.23 -21.39 -4.73
CA PRO A 187 0.43 -21.43 -6.03
C PRO A 187 -0.38 -20.79 -7.17
N GLU A 188 -1.72 -20.91 -7.14
CA GLU A 188 -2.61 -20.29 -8.14
C GLU A 188 -2.60 -18.76 -7.97
N LEU A 189 -2.69 -18.26 -6.74
CA LEU A 189 -2.62 -16.84 -6.44
C LEU A 189 -1.27 -16.22 -6.85
N ASN A 190 -0.16 -16.91 -6.59
CA ASN A 190 1.17 -16.48 -7.02
C ASN A 190 1.28 -16.44 -8.57
N ALA A 191 0.71 -17.41 -9.26
CA ALA A 191 0.67 -17.41 -10.73
C ALA A 191 -0.14 -16.22 -11.27
N MET A 192 -1.28 -15.89 -10.64
CA MET A 192 -2.10 -14.72 -11.02
C MET A 192 -1.32 -13.41 -10.84
N VAL A 193 -0.62 -13.22 -9.71
CA VAL A 193 0.18 -12.00 -9.47
C VAL A 193 1.28 -11.86 -10.50
N LYS A 194 2.00 -12.94 -10.82
CA LYS A 194 3.05 -12.92 -11.84
C LYS A 194 2.52 -12.57 -13.22
N GLU A 195 1.40 -13.17 -13.63
CA GLU A 195 0.76 -12.87 -14.91
C GLU A 195 0.33 -11.40 -14.99
N VAL A 196 -0.26 -10.85 -13.92
CA VAL A 196 -0.66 -9.43 -13.86
C VAL A 196 0.56 -8.52 -13.94
N ASN A 197 1.64 -8.83 -13.21
CA ASN A 197 2.88 -8.07 -13.25
C ASN A 197 3.52 -8.09 -14.66
N GLU A 198 3.49 -9.21 -15.34
CA GLU A 198 4.08 -9.34 -16.69
C GLU A 198 3.25 -8.64 -17.78
N THR A 199 1.93 -8.54 -17.61
CA THR A 199 1.02 -8.14 -18.70
C THR A 199 0.27 -6.83 -18.47
N GLN A 200 0.08 -6.39 -17.21
CA GLN A 200 -0.83 -5.29 -16.88
C GLN A 200 -0.17 -4.15 -16.09
N VAL A 201 0.90 -4.42 -15.33
CA VAL A 201 1.51 -3.43 -14.45
C VAL A 201 2.86 -3.00 -14.99
N GLU A 202 3.06 -1.71 -15.20
CA GLU A 202 4.37 -1.18 -15.58
C GLU A 202 5.41 -1.51 -14.51
N ARG A 203 6.64 -1.85 -14.93
CA ARG A 203 7.70 -2.33 -14.02
C ARG A 203 7.98 -1.40 -12.84
N GLN A 204 7.88 -0.10 -13.05
CA GLN A 204 8.09 0.91 -12.01
C GLN A 204 6.94 0.99 -11.00
N GLU A 205 5.77 0.44 -11.34
CA GLU A 205 4.58 0.40 -10.50
C GLU A 205 4.33 -0.97 -9.86
N GLN A 206 5.13 -1.98 -10.24
CA GLN A 206 5.06 -3.30 -9.62
C GLN A 206 5.50 -3.23 -8.16
N LEU A 207 4.66 -3.76 -7.28
CA LEU A 207 4.96 -3.83 -5.85
C LEU A 207 5.76 -5.08 -5.51
N SER A 208 5.19 -6.26 -5.74
CA SER A 208 5.81 -7.56 -5.48
C SER A 208 5.11 -8.68 -6.26
N ASP A 209 5.72 -9.85 -6.34
CA ASP A 209 5.11 -11.11 -6.80
C ASP A 209 4.82 -12.09 -5.65
N LYS A 210 5.04 -11.66 -4.40
CA LYS A 210 4.94 -12.50 -3.20
C LYS A 210 3.57 -12.32 -2.53
N VAL A 211 2.65 -13.24 -2.75
CA VAL A 211 1.35 -13.25 -2.08
C VAL A 211 1.54 -13.29 -0.56
N GLN A 212 0.76 -12.48 0.16
CA GLN A 212 0.75 -12.45 1.61
C GLN A 212 -0.53 -13.09 2.14
N PHE A 213 -0.43 -13.74 3.29
CA PHE A 213 -1.56 -14.17 4.10
C PHE A 213 -1.74 -13.19 5.25
N CYS A 214 -2.98 -12.85 5.56
CA CYS A 214 -3.32 -12.03 6.71
C CYS A 214 -4.36 -12.74 7.59
N ASP A 215 -4.01 -12.92 8.87
CA ASP A 215 -4.94 -13.39 9.88
C ASP A 215 -5.99 -12.30 10.16
N GLY A 216 -7.25 -12.59 9.89
CA GLY A 216 -8.34 -11.62 9.96
C GLY A 216 -8.69 -11.16 11.39
N LYS A 217 -8.22 -11.86 12.43
CA LYS A 217 -8.46 -11.52 13.82
C LYS A 217 -7.32 -10.75 14.45
N THR A 218 -6.08 -11.21 14.19
CA THR A 218 -4.87 -10.63 14.78
C THR A 218 -4.23 -9.57 13.91
N ALA A 219 -4.64 -9.47 12.64
CA ALA A 219 -4.05 -8.62 11.61
C ALA A 219 -2.56 -8.90 11.34
N VAL A 220 -2.04 -10.03 11.78
CA VAL A 220 -0.68 -10.48 11.46
C VAL A 220 -0.64 -10.84 9.99
N MET A 221 0.33 -10.26 9.28
CA MET A 221 0.57 -10.49 7.86
C MET A 221 1.91 -11.21 7.69
N GLU A 222 1.93 -12.26 6.88
CA GLU A 222 3.13 -13.03 6.56
C GLU A 222 3.09 -13.54 5.11
N ASN A 223 4.24 -13.88 4.58
CA ASN A 223 4.32 -14.49 3.25
C ASN A 223 3.56 -15.82 3.21
N ALA A 224 2.66 -15.97 2.23
CA ALA A 224 1.76 -17.12 2.15
C ALA A 224 2.50 -18.44 1.94
N GLU A 225 3.51 -18.49 1.06
CA GLU A 225 4.31 -19.70 0.82
C GLU A 225 5.13 -20.12 2.07
N ARG A 226 5.72 -19.15 2.77
CA ARG A 226 6.45 -19.44 4.02
C ARG A 226 5.52 -19.95 5.10
N ARG A 227 4.30 -19.44 5.17
CA ARG A 227 3.26 -19.93 6.09
C ARG A 227 2.91 -21.38 5.79
N GLU A 228 2.60 -21.71 4.52
CA GLU A 228 2.31 -23.09 4.12
C GLU A 228 3.46 -24.04 4.46
N ALA A 229 4.68 -23.68 4.06
CA ALA A 229 5.87 -24.49 4.36
C ALA A 229 6.15 -24.69 5.86
N ARG A 230 5.65 -23.81 6.72
CA ARG A 230 5.70 -23.97 8.18
C ARG A 230 4.64 -24.95 8.67
N LEU A 231 3.39 -24.80 8.18
CA LEU A 231 2.26 -25.66 8.58
C LEU A 231 2.45 -27.13 8.14
N GLU A 232 3.12 -27.38 7.02
CA GLU A 232 3.44 -28.75 6.56
C GLU A 232 4.48 -29.46 7.44
N LYS A 233 5.22 -28.74 8.29
CA LYS A 233 6.26 -29.28 9.18
C LYS A 233 5.79 -29.52 10.61
N GLU A 234 4.62 -29.02 10.96
CA GLU A 234 3.96 -29.21 12.26
C GLU A 234 3.06 -30.46 12.27
#